data_2c03cccd5949653185902de94bbe8b00
#
_entry.id   2c03cccd5949653185902de94bbe8b00
#
_cell.length_a   1.000
_cell.length_b   1.000
_cell.length_c   1.000
_cell.angle_alpha   90.00
_cell.angle_beta   90.00
_cell.angle_gamma   90.00
#
_symmetry.space_group_name_H-M   'P 1'
#
loop_
_entity.id
_entity.type
_entity.pdbx_description
1 polymer ?
#
loop_
_entity_poly.entity_id
_entity_poly.type
_entity_poly.pdbx_seq_one_letter_code
_entity_poly.pdbx_strand_id
1 'polypeptide(L)'
;MRLTVAALLLAASVPAAAADHPDLSGFWNLNMTPGFNDPKQADPGLVAKLPSDTVLLTDSGVAEYPKGEFGGLKVKPDARAKADKWKPEDEMTLSRVCAAPSTVYAEQGPFPFEIFQTPTLIVFRYEYFDQVRLVFMDGRKHLPADAPHSKVGDSIGHWEGDELVIDTTHFAPATITNNGLDHSENIHLVERYKLSPDGKSLMATQWFADPEVLDNRGARFIRWKKFEGQHVYPYDCDPSLATEYQQIDKAAPGK
;
A
#
# COMPACT_ATOMS: atom_id res chain seq x y z
N MET A 1 -49.57 10.86 52.26
CA MET A 1 -48.55 9.84 52.01
C MET A 1 -48.51 9.58 50.51
N ARG A 2 -47.57 10.16 49.79
CA ARG A 2 -47.46 10.01 48.33
C ARG A 2 -46.35 9.00 48.05
N LEU A 3 -46.68 7.85 47.45
CA LEU A 3 -45.72 6.85 47.01
C LEU A 3 -45.20 7.31 45.63
N THR A 4 -43.89 7.56 45.58
CA THR A 4 -43.15 7.74 44.31
C THR A 4 -42.66 6.37 43.83
N VAL A 5 -43.20 5.91 42.69
CA VAL A 5 -42.71 4.70 42.01
C VAL A 5 -41.53 5.11 41.15
N ALA A 6 -40.33 4.66 41.49
CA ALA A 6 -39.14 4.83 40.64
C ALA A 6 -39.13 3.70 39.61
N ALA A 7 -39.27 4.06 38.33
CA ALA A 7 -39.09 3.14 37.21
C ALA A 7 -37.60 2.93 36.96
N LEU A 8 -37.08 1.73 37.18
CA LEU A 8 -35.74 1.31 36.77
C LEU A 8 -35.75 1.03 35.26
N LEU A 9 -35.13 1.89 34.48
CA LEU A 9 -34.80 1.62 33.06
C LEU A 9 -33.62 0.65 33.01
N LEU A 10 -33.87 -0.63 32.73
CA LEU A 10 -32.85 -1.57 32.31
C LEU A 10 -32.41 -1.22 30.90
N ALA A 11 -31.23 -0.64 30.75
CA ALA A 11 -30.55 -0.53 29.48
C ALA A 11 -30.09 -1.94 29.05
N ALA A 12 -30.82 -2.55 28.11
CA ALA A 12 -30.36 -3.76 27.44
C ALA A 12 -29.12 -3.40 26.58
N SER A 13 -27.95 -3.85 27.03
CA SER A 13 -26.75 -3.84 26.18
C SER A 13 -26.98 -4.84 25.05
N VAL A 14 -27.22 -4.34 23.83
CA VAL A 14 -27.19 -5.16 22.62
C VAL A 14 -25.74 -5.63 22.48
N PRO A 15 -25.47 -6.95 22.48
CA PRO A 15 -24.12 -7.41 22.15
C PRO A 15 -23.81 -6.92 20.73
N ALA A 16 -22.69 -6.21 20.56
CA ALA A 16 -22.16 -5.95 19.23
C ALA A 16 -22.00 -7.33 18.56
N ALA A 17 -22.72 -7.56 17.48
CA ALA A 17 -22.48 -8.75 16.66
C ALA A 17 -20.99 -8.74 16.30
N ALA A 18 -20.28 -9.82 16.64
CA ALA A 18 -18.92 -10.02 16.16
C ALA A 18 -18.96 -9.89 14.64
N ALA A 19 -18.06 -9.08 14.08
CA ALA A 19 -18.01 -8.88 12.65
C ALA A 19 -17.81 -10.25 11.97
N ASP A 20 -18.67 -10.59 11.00
CA ASP A 20 -18.59 -11.83 10.21
C ASP A 20 -17.36 -11.86 9.26
N HIS A 21 -16.34 -11.01 9.50
CA HIS A 21 -15.18 -10.82 8.63
C HIS A 21 -13.88 -11.11 9.38
N PRO A 22 -12.84 -11.61 8.67
CA PRO A 22 -11.53 -11.87 9.27
C PRO A 22 -10.95 -10.63 9.95
N ASP A 23 -10.30 -10.83 11.09
CA ASP A 23 -9.53 -9.79 11.77
C ASP A 23 -8.12 -9.75 11.20
N LEU A 24 -7.81 -8.68 10.45
CA LEU A 24 -6.51 -8.43 9.84
C LEU A 24 -5.54 -7.71 10.79
N SER A 25 -5.97 -7.36 12.00
CA SER A 25 -5.15 -6.62 12.96
C SER A 25 -3.85 -7.35 13.28
N GLY A 26 -2.78 -6.58 13.45
CA GLY A 26 -1.47 -7.08 13.85
C GLY A 26 -0.32 -6.49 13.05
N PHE A 27 0.88 -6.98 13.37
CA PHE A 27 2.12 -6.58 12.69
C PHE A 27 2.44 -7.55 11.55
N TRP A 28 2.67 -6.97 10.38
CA TRP A 28 2.90 -7.68 9.13
C TRP A 28 4.23 -7.28 8.51
N ASN A 29 5.03 -8.26 8.10
CA ASN A 29 6.25 -8.01 7.36
C ASN A 29 6.30 -8.85 6.09
N LEU A 30 6.99 -8.36 5.07
CA LEU A 30 7.07 -9.03 3.77
C LEU A 30 7.57 -10.47 3.93
N ASN A 31 6.86 -11.40 3.33
CA ASN A 31 7.26 -12.81 3.35
C ASN A 31 8.31 -13.09 2.27
N MET A 32 9.58 -12.86 2.60
CA MET A 32 10.73 -13.00 1.71
C MET A 32 11.20 -14.46 1.53
N THR A 33 10.26 -15.41 1.42
CA THR A 33 10.62 -16.79 1.04
C THR A 33 11.06 -16.83 -0.43
N PRO A 34 11.92 -17.79 -0.84
CA PRO A 34 12.34 -17.92 -2.23
C PRO A 34 11.15 -17.92 -3.19
N GLY A 35 11.19 -17.04 -4.21
CA GLY A 35 10.10 -16.89 -5.16
C GLY A 35 8.87 -16.12 -4.64
N PHE A 36 8.99 -15.35 -3.56
CA PHE A 36 7.89 -14.60 -2.96
C PHE A 36 7.17 -13.65 -3.95
N ASN A 37 7.85 -13.21 -4.98
CA ASN A 37 7.34 -12.37 -6.07
C ASN A 37 7.07 -13.16 -7.36
N ASP A 38 7.15 -14.51 -7.34
CA ASP A 38 6.80 -15.33 -8.50
C ASP A 38 5.27 -15.35 -8.67
N PRO A 39 4.73 -14.86 -9.79
CA PRO A 39 3.28 -14.89 -10.08
C PRO A 39 2.65 -16.28 -9.99
N LYS A 40 3.44 -17.35 -10.19
CA LYS A 40 2.97 -18.74 -10.07
C LYS A 40 2.66 -19.14 -8.62
N GLN A 41 3.17 -18.40 -7.65
CA GLN A 41 2.89 -18.59 -6.24
C GLN A 41 1.77 -17.69 -5.71
N ALA A 42 1.18 -16.86 -6.58
CA ALA A 42 0.06 -16.02 -6.24
C ALA A 42 -1.18 -16.85 -5.90
N ASP A 43 -2.05 -16.31 -5.01
CA ASP A 43 -3.34 -16.93 -4.71
C ASP A 43 -4.22 -16.94 -5.98
N PRO A 44 -4.62 -18.12 -6.49
CA PRO A 44 -5.37 -18.20 -7.75
C PRO A 44 -6.73 -17.50 -7.67
N GLY A 45 -7.36 -17.46 -6.49
CA GLY A 45 -8.66 -16.83 -6.28
C GLY A 45 -8.57 -15.31 -6.37
N LEU A 46 -7.49 -14.71 -5.82
CA LEU A 46 -7.24 -13.28 -5.95
C LEU A 46 -6.88 -12.90 -7.39
N VAL A 47 -5.98 -13.65 -8.02
CA VAL A 47 -5.53 -13.36 -9.40
C VAL A 47 -6.66 -13.51 -10.41
N ALA A 48 -7.56 -14.48 -10.23
CA ALA A 48 -8.70 -14.69 -11.13
C ALA A 48 -9.69 -13.50 -11.16
N LYS A 49 -9.63 -12.60 -10.18
CA LYS A 49 -10.46 -11.39 -10.11
C LYS A 49 -9.85 -10.17 -10.81
N LEU A 50 -8.60 -10.29 -11.28
CA LEU A 50 -7.96 -9.22 -12.03
C LEU A 50 -8.60 -9.09 -13.44
N PRO A 51 -8.78 -7.87 -13.95
CA PRO A 51 -9.19 -7.66 -15.34
C PRO A 51 -8.25 -8.32 -16.34
N SER A 52 -8.77 -8.80 -17.47
CA SER A 52 -8.06 -9.63 -18.44
C SER A 52 -6.87 -8.98 -19.15
N ASP A 53 -6.81 -7.65 -19.17
CA ASP A 53 -5.73 -6.85 -19.77
C ASP A 53 -4.67 -6.40 -18.74
N THR A 54 -4.67 -7.02 -17.56
CA THR A 54 -3.72 -6.72 -16.49
C THR A 54 -2.44 -7.54 -16.64
N VAL A 55 -1.29 -6.89 -16.52
CA VAL A 55 0.00 -7.57 -16.36
C VAL A 55 0.33 -7.71 -14.89
N LEU A 56 0.76 -8.90 -14.49
CA LEU A 56 1.21 -9.15 -13.13
C LEU A 56 2.71 -8.86 -13.02
N LEU A 57 3.06 -7.84 -12.26
CA LEU A 57 4.44 -7.40 -12.06
C LEU A 57 5.18 -8.34 -11.11
N THR A 58 6.47 -8.47 -11.32
CA THR A 58 7.38 -9.31 -10.51
C THR A 58 8.43 -8.50 -9.78
N ASP A 59 8.38 -7.17 -9.90
CA ASP A 59 9.23 -6.29 -9.09
C ASP A 59 8.82 -6.34 -7.60
N SER A 60 9.76 -5.95 -6.76
CA SER A 60 9.55 -5.83 -5.32
C SER A 60 10.51 -4.77 -4.79
N GLY A 61 10.31 -4.31 -3.56
CA GLY A 61 11.24 -3.37 -2.92
C GLY A 61 12.68 -3.90 -2.71
N VAL A 62 12.97 -5.13 -3.15
CA VAL A 62 14.29 -5.77 -3.07
C VAL A 62 14.79 -6.29 -4.43
N ALA A 63 13.94 -6.35 -5.45
CA ALA A 63 14.26 -6.82 -6.80
C ALA A 63 13.53 -5.96 -7.83
N GLU A 64 14.23 -4.94 -8.31
CA GLU A 64 13.69 -3.94 -9.22
C GLU A 64 13.96 -4.30 -10.68
N TYR A 65 13.14 -3.79 -11.60
CA TYR A 65 13.41 -3.93 -13.03
C TYR A 65 14.61 -3.09 -13.45
N PRO A 66 15.40 -3.58 -14.40
CA PRO A 66 16.43 -2.76 -15.04
C PRO A 66 15.85 -1.49 -15.67
N LYS A 67 16.66 -0.45 -15.80
CA LYS A 67 16.27 0.78 -16.49
C LYS A 67 15.68 0.48 -17.87
N GLY A 68 14.52 1.04 -18.14
CA GLY A 68 13.82 0.89 -19.42
C GLY A 68 12.95 -0.37 -19.53
N GLU A 69 12.90 -1.24 -18.52
CA GLU A 69 12.02 -2.39 -18.44
C GLU A 69 10.91 -2.14 -17.40
N PHE A 70 9.67 -2.43 -17.73
CA PHE A 70 8.52 -2.09 -16.88
C PHE A 70 7.57 -3.29 -16.70
N GLY A 71 8.10 -4.51 -16.68
CA GLY A 71 7.34 -5.73 -16.34
C GLY A 71 6.16 -6.03 -17.26
N GLY A 72 6.15 -5.52 -18.50
CA GLY A 72 5.03 -5.68 -19.44
C GLY A 72 4.01 -4.54 -19.43
N LEU A 73 4.22 -3.51 -18.59
CA LEU A 73 3.44 -2.28 -18.67
C LEU A 73 3.69 -1.57 -20.01
N LYS A 74 2.61 -1.16 -20.68
CA LYS A 74 2.66 -0.39 -21.93
C LYS A 74 2.68 1.09 -21.58
N VAL A 75 3.88 1.61 -21.38
CA VAL A 75 4.11 2.98 -20.95
C VAL A 75 3.93 3.92 -22.12
N LYS A 76 3.13 4.96 -21.96
CA LYS A 76 2.88 6.00 -22.96
C LYS A 76 4.14 6.81 -23.28
N PRO A 77 4.26 7.40 -24.49
CA PRO A 77 5.50 8.03 -24.95
C PRO A 77 6.05 9.10 -24.02
N ASP A 78 5.22 9.97 -23.47
CA ASP A 78 5.66 11.07 -22.59
C ASP A 78 6.17 10.56 -21.24
N ALA A 79 5.45 9.59 -20.64
CA ALA A 79 5.89 8.93 -19.43
C ALA A 79 7.19 8.13 -19.65
N ARG A 80 7.30 7.46 -20.79
CA ARG A 80 8.50 6.75 -21.21
C ARG A 80 9.70 7.69 -21.35
N ALA A 81 9.51 8.84 -22.03
CA ALA A 81 10.57 9.83 -22.20
C ALA A 81 11.05 10.44 -20.86
N LYS A 82 10.14 10.52 -19.85
CA LYS A 82 10.50 10.90 -18.48
C LYS A 82 11.31 9.81 -17.80
N ALA A 83 10.83 8.56 -17.84
CA ALA A 83 11.49 7.41 -17.22
C ALA A 83 12.89 7.13 -17.81
N ASP A 84 13.09 7.34 -19.12
CA ASP A 84 14.39 7.15 -19.76
C ASP A 84 15.47 8.14 -19.27
N LYS A 85 15.07 9.26 -18.66
CA LYS A 85 15.99 10.24 -18.05
C LYS A 85 16.40 9.86 -16.62
N TRP A 86 15.69 8.93 -16.00
CA TRP A 86 15.95 8.50 -14.63
C TRP A 86 17.38 7.95 -14.46
N LYS A 87 17.94 8.18 -13.29
CA LYS A 87 19.24 7.68 -12.86
C LYS A 87 19.13 7.11 -11.44
N PRO A 88 19.95 6.12 -11.08
CA PRO A 88 19.94 5.57 -9.72
C PRO A 88 20.11 6.62 -8.61
N GLU A 89 20.85 7.70 -8.91
CA GLU A 89 21.06 8.80 -7.97
C GLU A 89 19.78 9.57 -7.65
N ASP A 90 18.80 9.56 -8.59
CA ASP A 90 17.52 10.25 -8.40
C ASP A 90 16.68 9.56 -7.32
N GLU A 91 16.69 8.22 -7.28
CA GLU A 91 16.05 7.45 -6.22
C GLU A 91 16.69 7.71 -4.85
N MET A 92 18.01 7.62 -4.79
CA MET A 92 18.74 7.92 -3.56
C MET A 92 18.46 9.35 -3.06
N THR A 93 18.15 10.27 -3.98
CA THR A 93 17.76 11.63 -3.62
C THR A 93 16.41 11.69 -2.93
N LEU A 94 15.41 10.92 -3.37
CA LEU A 94 14.10 10.88 -2.72
C LEU A 94 14.19 10.40 -1.26
N SER A 95 14.90 9.30 -1.01
CA SER A 95 15.15 8.82 0.35
C SER A 95 15.91 9.83 1.19
N ARG A 96 16.85 10.53 0.60
CA ARG A 96 17.67 11.56 1.29
C ARG A 96 16.90 12.81 1.67
N VAL A 97 15.84 13.15 0.95
CA VAL A 97 14.97 14.31 1.28
C VAL A 97 13.67 13.92 1.98
N CYS A 98 13.59 12.68 2.44
CA CYS A 98 12.41 12.13 3.12
C CYS A 98 11.12 12.24 2.28
N ALA A 99 11.22 12.08 0.97
CA ALA A 99 10.08 12.03 0.07
C ALA A 99 9.46 10.62 0.08
N ALA A 100 8.40 10.43 0.85
CA ALA A 100 7.70 9.16 0.92
C ALA A 100 7.15 8.72 -0.45
N PRO A 101 7.24 7.44 -0.83
CA PRO A 101 6.50 6.90 -1.96
C PRO A 101 5.00 6.88 -1.69
N SER A 102 4.19 6.69 -2.74
CA SER A 102 2.77 6.42 -2.55
C SER A 102 2.52 4.96 -2.13
N THR A 103 1.30 4.66 -1.69
CA THR A 103 0.87 3.29 -1.37
C THR A 103 1.09 2.32 -2.54
N VAL A 104 1.00 2.79 -3.79
CA VAL A 104 1.24 1.99 -5.00
C VAL A 104 2.61 1.29 -4.98
N TYR A 105 3.61 1.91 -4.35
CA TYR A 105 4.96 1.34 -4.24
C TYR A 105 5.30 0.89 -2.81
N ALA A 106 4.81 1.60 -1.78
CA ALA A 106 5.25 1.42 -0.40
C ALA A 106 5.02 -0.01 0.14
N GLU A 107 3.93 -0.67 -0.27
CA GLU A 107 3.52 -1.96 0.29
C GLU A 107 4.35 -3.16 -0.18
N GLN A 108 5.06 -3.04 -1.29
CA GLN A 108 5.97 -4.09 -1.76
C GLN A 108 7.38 -4.00 -1.17
N GLY A 109 7.67 -2.92 -0.44
CA GLY A 109 8.95 -2.68 0.19
C GLY A 109 9.24 -3.63 1.35
N PRO A 110 10.50 -3.72 1.80
CA PRO A 110 10.92 -4.63 2.87
C PRO A 110 10.50 -4.17 4.28
N PHE A 111 9.83 -3.03 4.37
CA PHE A 111 9.43 -2.45 5.64
C PHE A 111 8.10 -3.02 6.14
N PRO A 112 7.97 -3.25 7.47
CA PRO A 112 6.73 -3.75 8.04
C PRO A 112 5.65 -2.69 8.15
N PHE A 113 4.43 -3.17 8.43
CA PHE A 113 3.30 -2.32 8.81
C PHE A 113 2.43 -2.99 9.85
N GLU A 114 1.62 -2.19 10.54
CA GLU A 114 0.56 -2.65 11.45
C GLU A 114 -0.81 -2.31 10.87
N ILE A 115 -1.76 -3.22 11.07
CA ILE A 115 -3.18 -2.99 10.81
C ILE A 115 -3.92 -2.89 12.13
N PHE A 116 -4.76 -1.85 12.24
CA PHE A 116 -5.75 -1.70 13.30
C PHE A 116 -7.13 -1.69 12.66
N GLN A 117 -7.98 -2.64 13.05
CA GLN A 117 -9.28 -2.84 12.42
C GLN A 117 -10.42 -2.55 13.40
N THR A 118 -11.37 -1.74 12.93
CA THR A 118 -12.66 -1.52 13.55
C THR A 118 -13.78 -1.75 12.53
N PRO A 119 -15.06 -1.84 12.93
CA PRO A 119 -16.15 -2.02 11.97
C PRO A 119 -16.28 -0.91 10.90
N THR A 120 -15.82 0.30 11.18
CA THR A 120 -16.00 1.48 10.31
C THR A 120 -14.70 2.08 9.79
N LEU A 121 -13.55 1.60 10.29
CA LEU A 121 -12.24 2.14 9.92
C LEU A 121 -11.17 1.05 10.04
N ILE A 122 -10.35 0.93 9.01
CA ILE A 122 -9.10 0.19 9.05
C ILE A 122 -7.94 1.18 8.90
N VAL A 123 -6.94 1.05 9.76
CA VAL A 123 -5.75 1.90 9.75
C VAL A 123 -4.54 1.05 9.40
N PHE A 124 -3.81 1.43 8.35
CA PHE A 124 -2.48 0.91 8.06
C PHE A 124 -1.46 1.91 8.58
N ARG A 125 -0.59 1.46 9.48
CA ARG A 125 0.55 2.21 9.96
C ARG A 125 1.82 1.60 9.40
N TYR A 126 2.43 2.25 8.42
CA TYR A 126 3.66 1.79 7.78
C TYR A 126 4.87 2.30 8.56
N GLU A 127 5.88 1.43 8.75
CA GLU A 127 7.19 1.88 9.22
C GLU A 127 7.83 2.80 8.17
N TYR A 128 7.66 2.46 6.89
CA TYR A 128 8.26 3.20 5.78
C TYR A 128 7.76 4.64 5.71
N PHE A 129 8.65 5.59 6.07
CA PHE A 129 8.38 7.03 6.18
C PHE A 129 7.27 7.41 7.16
N ASP A 130 7.01 6.60 8.18
CA ASP A 130 5.97 6.87 9.22
C ASP A 130 4.58 7.14 8.64
N GLN A 131 4.26 6.58 7.48
CA GLN A 131 2.99 6.83 6.82
C GLN A 131 1.83 6.17 7.55
N VAL A 132 0.69 6.85 7.59
CA VAL A 132 -0.57 6.33 8.10
C VAL A 132 -1.64 6.47 7.03
N ARG A 133 -2.28 5.34 6.68
CA ARG A 133 -3.39 5.27 5.73
C ARG A 133 -4.67 4.93 6.44
N LEU A 134 -5.72 5.70 6.19
CA LEU A 134 -7.07 5.46 6.70
C LEU A 134 -7.94 4.88 5.61
N VAL A 135 -8.55 3.72 5.86
CA VAL A 135 -9.52 3.09 4.97
C VAL A 135 -10.89 3.15 5.62
N PHE A 136 -11.79 3.91 5.04
CA PHE A 136 -13.12 4.11 5.58
C PHE A 136 -14.06 2.98 5.15
N MET A 137 -14.65 2.30 6.14
CA MET A 137 -15.52 1.13 5.98
C MET A 137 -17.00 1.47 6.21
N ASP A 138 -17.36 2.74 6.27
CA ASP A 138 -18.69 3.23 6.63
C ASP A 138 -19.61 3.48 5.44
N GLY A 139 -19.22 3.04 4.24
CA GLY A 139 -20.00 3.17 3.00
C GLY A 139 -20.01 4.57 2.39
N ARG A 140 -19.11 5.46 2.84
CA ARG A 140 -18.96 6.79 2.21
C ARG A 140 -18.46 6.68 0.79
N LYS A 141 -18.60 7.76 0.03
CA LYS A 141 -17.99 7.91 -1.29
C LYS A 141 -16.61 8.55 -1.14
N HIS A 142 -15.82 8.44 -2.20
CA HIS A 142 -14.57 9.20 -2.34
C HIS A 142 -14.78 10.70 -2.20
N LEU A 143 -13.72 11.39 -1.83
CA LEU A 143 -13.67 12.85 -1.81
C LEU A 143 -14.04 13.44 -3.19
N PRO A 144 -14.52 14.68 -3.24
CA PRO A 144 -14.72 15.39 -4.50
C PRO A 144 -13.43 15.47 -5.33
N ALA A 145 -13.54 15.49 -6.65
CA ALA A 145 -12.39 15.45 -7.56
C ALA A 145 -11.38 16.61 -7.38
N ASP A 146 -11.81 17.71 -6.78
CA ASP A 146 -10.98 18.88 -6.48
C ASP A 146 -10.36 18.85 -5.07
N ALA A 147 -10.52 17.75 -4.33
CA ALA A 147 -9.91 17.58 -3.01
C ALA A 147 -8.38 17.43 -3.11
N PRO A 148 -7.64 17.79 -2.04
CA PRO A 148 -6.20 17.63 -2.02
C PRO A 148 -5.75 16.17 -2.21
N HIS A 149 -4.69 15.97 -3.00
CA HIS A 149 -4.06 14.68 -3.23
C HIS A 149 -2.95 14.42 -2.20
N SER A 150 -2.73 13.14 -1.86
CA SER A 150 -1.70 12.72 -0.92
C SER A 150 -0.96 11.45 -1.38
N LYS A 151 0.13 11.08 -0.71
CA LYS A 151 0.87 9.84 -1.02
C LYS A 151 0.11 8.57 -0.62
N VAL A 152 -0.82 8.67 0.31
CA VAL A 152 -1.66 7.53 0.75
C VAL A 152 -3.04 7.53 0.10
N GLY A 153 -3.39 8.58 -0.65
CA GLY A 153 -4.67 8.71 -1.34
C GLY A 153 -5.87 8.89 -0.41
N ASP A 154 -7.05 8.76 -0.99
CA ASP A 154 -8.35 8.66 -0.31
C ASP A 154 -8.88 7.25 -0.49
N SER A 155 -8.95 6.48 0.60
CA SER A 155 -9.28 5.05 0.57
C SER A 155 -10.64 4.77 1.20
N ILE A 156 -11.50 4.08 0.45
CA ILE A 156 -12.75 3.50 0.96
C ILE A 156 -12.66 1.99 0.83
N GLY A 157 -13.30 1.27 1.74
CA GLY A 157 -13.25 -0.19 1.75
C GLY A 157 -14.61 -0.83 1.98
N HIS A 158 -14.69 -2.09 1.59
CA HIS A 158 -15.83 -2.96 1.90
C HIS A 158 -15.36 -4.42 1.92
N TRP A 159 -16.20 -5.29 2.48
CA TRP A 159 -15.94 -6.72 2.49
C TRP A 159 -16.69 -7.43 1.37
N GLU A 160 -16.02 -8.34 0.68
CA GLU A 160 -16.61 -9.31 -0.25
C GLU A 160 -16.32 -10.72 0.27
N GLY A 161 -17.23 -11.26 1.11
CA GLY A 161 -16.97 -12.48 1.87
C GLY A 161 -15.81 -12.28 2.84
N ASP A 162 -14.75 -13.06 2.69
CA ASP A 162 -13.55 -13.00 3.53
C ASP A 162 -12.45 -12.08 2.96
N GLU A 163 -12.73 -11.36 1.88
CA GLU A 163 -11.77 -10.46 1.26
C GLU A 163 -12.11 -9.01 1.58
N LEU A 164 -11.13 -8.27 2.09
CA LEU A 164 -11.19 -6.82 2.18
C LEU A 164 -10.86 -6.22 0.82
N VAL A 165 -11.78 -5.45 0.25
CA VAL A 165 -11.56 -4.69 -0.98
C VAL A 165 -11.38 -3.23 -0.63
N ILE A 166 -10.28 -2.64 -1.08
CA ILE A 166 -9.96 -1.22 -0.88
C ILE A 166 -9.89 -0.55 -2.24
N ASP A 167 -10.63 0.52 -2.41
CA ASP A 167 -10.59 1.41 -3.58
C ASP A 167 -9.93 2.71 -3.18
N THR A 168 -8.93 3.18 -3.95
CA THR A 168 -8.16 4.38 -3.61
C THR A 168 -7.93 5.28 -4.81
N THR A 169 -8.21 6.55 -4.61
CA THR A 169 -8.01 7.65 -5.56
C THR A 169 -7.27 8.81 -4.88
N HIS A 170 -7.16 9.96 -5.52
CA HIS A 170 -6.54 11.20 -4.96
C HIS A 170 -5.07 11.02 -4.55
N PHE A 171 -4.31 10.28 -5.34
CA PHE A 171 -2.88 10.15 -5.14
C PHE A 171 -2.10 11.36 -5.66
N ALA A 172 -1.17 11.87 -4.87
CA ALA A 172 -0.11 12.73 -5.39
C ALA A 172 0.88 11.89 -6.22
N PRO A 173 1.37 12.39 -7.37
CA PRO A 173 2.27 11.65 -8.24
C PRO A 173 3.46 11.05 -7.51
N ALA A 174 3.79 9.79 -7.81
CA ALA A 174 4.89 9.05 -7.19
C ALA A 174 5.28 7.82 -8.01
N THR A 175 6.21 7.03 -7.49
CA THR A 175 6.80 5.86 -8.14
C THR A 175 5.79 4.71 -8.33
N ILE A 176 5.75 4.14 -9.54
CA ILE A 176 5.18 2.82 -9.83
C ILE A 176 6.27 1.75 -9.74
N THR A 177 7.36 1.92 -10.51
CA THR A 177 8.53 1.03 -10.49
C THR A 177 9.78 1.85 -10.24
N ASN A 178 10.67 1.34 -9.40
CA ASN A 178 11.84 2.09 -8.91
C ASN A 178 12.99 2.16 -9.93
N ASN A 179 12.64 2.43 -11.18
CA ASN A 179 13.55 2.64 -12.29
C ASN A 179 13.12 3.83 -13.16
N GLY A 180 12.34 4.74 -12.56
CA GLY A 180 11.95 6.02 -13.14
C GLY A 180 10.52 6.10 -13.67
N LEU A 181 9.71 5.05 -13.55
CA LEU A 181 8.31 5.13 -13.93
C LEU A 181 7.46 5.60 -12.75
N ASP A 182 6.92 6.81 -12.88
CA ASP A 182 5.99 7.39 -11.93
C ASP A 182 4.55 7.28 -12.43
N HIS A 183 3.59 7.26 -11.50
CA HIS A 183 2.18 7.46 -11.80
C HIS A 183 1.80 8.93 -11.79
N SER A 184 0.68 9.26 -12.44
CA SER A 184 0.03 10.56 -12.37
C SER A 184 -0.88 10.69 -11.14
N GLU A 185 -1.54 11.84 -11.00
CA GLU A 185 -2.58 12.04 -10.00
C GLU A 185 -3.90 11.32 -10.34
N ASN A 186 -4.05 10.83 -11.58
CA ASN A 186 -5.23 10.12 -12.06
C ASN A 186 -5.10 8.59 -11.95
N ILE A 187 -4.08 8.10 -11.23
CA ILE A 187 -3.99 6.68 -10.93
C ILE A 187 -5.16 6.23 -10.05
N HIS A 188 -5.73 5.08 -10.39
CA HIS A 188 -6.73 4.38 -9.61
C HIS A 188 -6.14 3.06 -9.11
N LEU A 189 -6.23 2.81 -7.81
CA LEU A 189 -5.71 1.64 -7.14
C LEU A 189 -6.85 0.84 -6.53
N VAL A 190 -6.92 -0.46 -6.81
CA VAL A 190 -7.84 -1.39 -6.15
C VAL A 190 -7.05 -2.55 -5.56
N GLU A 191 -7.24 -2.79 -4.29
CA GLU A 191 -6.55 -3.84 -3.55
C GLU A 191 -7.55 -4.84 -2.99
N ARG A 192 -7.17 -6.13 -3.00
CA ARG A 192 -7.94 -7.21 -2.40
C ARG A 192 -7.05 -7.97 -1.44
N TYR A 193 -7.35 -7.84 -0.16
CA TYR A 193 -6.64 -8.52 0.92
C TYR A 193 -7.37 -9.77 1.36
N LYS A 194 -6.62 -10.84 1.60
CA LYS A 194 -7.12 -12.12 2.06
C LYS A 194 -6.20 -12.70 3.14
N LEU A 195 -6.78 -13.07 4.26
CA LEU A 195 -6.08 -13.77 5.32
C LEU A 195 -5.99 -15.26 5.00
N SER A 196 -4.83 -15.90 5.25
CA SER A 196 -4.71 -17.34 5.15
C SER A 196 -5.59 -18.03 6.21
N PRO A 197 -6.05 -19.29 5.99
CA PRO A 197 -6.91 -20.00 6.95
C PRO A 197 -6.30 -20.18 8.34
N ASP A 198 -4.97 -20.19 8.44
CA ASP A 198 -4.25 -20.29 9.72
C ASP A 198 -3.98 -18.92 10.38
N GLY A 199 -4.39 -17.82 9.74
CA GLY A 199 -4.21 -16.46 10.24
C GLY A 199 -2.78 -15.93 10.20
N LYS A 200 -1.82 -16.67 9.61
CA LYS A 200 -0.39 -16.34 9.68
C LYS A 200 0.16 -15.61 8.46
N SER A 201 -0.60 -15.58 7.36
CA SER A 201 -0.22 -14.88 6.13
C SER A 201 -1.34 -13.97 5.67
N LEU A 202 -0.99 -12.75 5.33
CA LEU A 202 -1.85 -11.82 4.62
C LEU A 202 -1.40 -11.78 3.16
N MET A 203 -2.34 -11.88 2.23
CA MET A 203 -2.09 -11.86 0.80
C MET A 203 -2.91 -10.75 0.17
N ALA A 204 -2.37 -10.08 -0.83
CA ALA A 204 -3.14 -9.12 -1.60
C ALA A 204 -2.79 -9.14 -3.08
N THR A 205 -3.78 -8.80 -3.91
CA THR A 205 -3.54 -8.22 -5.22
C THR A 205 -3.70 -6.71 -5.13
N GLN A 206 -2.73 -6.00 -5.66
CA GLN A 206 -2.71 -4.55 -5.77
C GLN A 206 -2.82 -4.20 -7.26
N TRP A 207 -4.04 -3.96 -7.74
CA TRP A 207 -4.31 -3.61 -9.13
C TRP A 207 -4.36 -2.11 -9.32
N PHE A 208 -3.78 -1.61 -10.41
CA PHE A 208 -3.81 -0.19 -10.73
C PHE A 208 -3.99 0.09 -12.22
N ALA A 209 -4.60 1.22 -12.51
CA ALA A 209 -4.73 1.82 -13.83
C ALA A 209 -4.38 3.30 -13.77
N ASP A 210 -3.60 3.77 -14.73
CA ASP A 210 -3.28 5.18 -14.88
C ASP A 210 -3.45 5.59 -16.35
N PRO A 211 -4.55 6.25 -16.70
CA PRO A 211 -4.87 6.59 -18.08
C PRO A 211 -3.93 7.63 -18.70
N GLU A 212 -3.14 8.36 -17.91
CA GLU A 212 -2.16 9.32 -18.41
C GLU A 212 -0.80 8.66 -18.68
N VAL A 213 -0.48 7.59 -17.97
CA VAL A 213 0.85 6.97 -17.98
C VAL A 213 0.87 5.65 -18.75
N LEU A 214 -0.23 4.87 -18.71
CA LEU A 214 -0.29 3.50 -19.20
C LEU A 214 -1.39 3.30 -20.25
N ASP A 215 -1.13 2.41 -21.24
CA ASP A 215 -2.12 1.90 -22.19
C ASP A 215 -2.71 0.54 -21.78
N ASN A 216 -2.17 -0.08 -20.73
CA ASN A 216 -2.70 -1.27 -20.10
C ASN A 216 -2.72 -1.09 -18.58
N ARG A 217 -3.01 -2.15 -17.84
CA ARG A 217 -3.13 -2.13 -16.38
C ARG A 217 -2.07 -3.01 -15.75
N GLY A 218 -1.65 -2.64 -14.55
CA GLY A 218 -0.71 -3.42 -13.75
C GLY A 218 -1.35 -4.01 -12.51
N ALA A 219 -0.78 -5.07 -12.00
CA ALA A 219 -1.05 -5.55 -10.66
C ALA A 219 0.21 -6.15 -10.04
N ARG A 220 0.24 -6.19 -8.72
CA ARG A 220 1.20 -6.98 -7.94
C ARG A 220 0.45 -7.97 -7.09
N PHE A 221 1.06 -9.12 -6.86
CA PHE A 221 0.67 -10.03 -5.80
C PHE A 221 1.70 -9.90 -4.68
N ILE A 222 1.24 -9.57 -3.48
CA ILE A 222 2.11 -9.34 -2.32
C ILE A 222 1.67 -10.29 -1.21
N ARG A 223 2.64 -10.78 -0.44
CA ARG A 223 2.40 -11.66 0.69
C ARG A 223 3.22 -11.21 1.89
N TRP A 224 2.53 -11.06 3.01
CA TRP A 224 3.14 -10.73 4.30
C TRP A 224 2.95 -11.88 5.28
N LYS A 225 3.83 -11.96 6.25
CA LYS A 225 3.77 -12.89 7.38
C LYS A 225 3.48 -12.12 8.65
N LYS A 226 2.61 -12.69 9.49
CA LYS A 226 2.30 -12.15 10.82
C LYS A 226 3.42 -12.44 11.81
N PHE A 227 3.74 -11.46 12.63
CA PHE A 227 4.69 -11.62 13.74
C PHE A 227 4.02 -11.12 15.03
N GLU A 228 3.88 -12.03 15.98
CA GLU A 228 3.26 -11.71 17.26
C GLU A 228 4.21 -10.92 18.17
N GLY A 229 3.64 -9.95 18.91
CA GLY A 229 4.39 -9.15 19.87
C GLY A 229 5.40 -8.17 19.26
N GLN A 230 5.32 -7.93 17.95
CA GLN A 230 6.11 -6.92 17.25
C GLN A 230 5.28 -5.68 16.98
N HIS A 231 5.95 -4.54 16.83
CA HIS A 231 5.35 -3.26 16.50
C HIS A 231 6.25 -2.52 15.51
N VAL A 232 5.67 -1.64 14.67
CA VAL A 232 6.47 -0.77 13.82
C VAL A 232 7.21 0.27 14.67
N TYR A 233 8.46 0.50 14.31
CA TYR A 233 9.29 1.53 14.91
C TYR A 233 9.16 2.84 14.12
N PRO A 234 9.51 4.00 14.72
CA PRO A 234 9.67 5.24 13.97
C PRO A 234 10.74 5.06 12.88
N TYR A 235 10.41 5.47 11.67
CA TYR A 235 11.38 5.53 10.56
C TYR A 235 12.35 6.69 10.76
N ASP A 236 11.85 7.78 11.34
CA ASP A 236 12.60 8.96 11.78
C ASP A 236 13.55 9.50 10.69
N CYS A 237 13.01 9.69 9.49
CA CYS A 237 13.79 10.16 8.37
C CYS A 237 14.36 11.56 8.61
N ASP A 238 15.68 11.68 8.61
CA ASP A 238 16.39 12.95 8.78
C ASP A 238 17.11 13.37 7.48
N PRO A 239 16.62 14.42 6.78
CA PRO A 239 17.27 14.90 5.57
C PRO A 239 18.71 15.41 5.76
N SER A 240 19.10 15.76 6.98
CA SER A 240 20.46 16.26 7.26
C SER A 240 21.51 15.18 7.08
N LEU A 241 21.17 13.92 7.38
CA LEU A 241 22.05 12.76 7.15
C LEU A 241 22.43 12.60 5.67
N ALA A 242 21.54 12.95 4.77
CA ALA A 242 21.82 12.92 3.33
C ALA A 242 22.95 13.87 2.92
N THR A 243 23.03 15.03 3.57
CA THR A 243 24.09 16.01 3.32
C THR A 243 25.46 15.49 3.78
N GLU A 244 25.50 14.75 4.88
CA GLU A 244 26.73 14.12 5.38
C GLU A 244 27.22 13.03 4.42
N TYR A 245 26.33 12.15 3.92
CA TYR A 245 26.68 11.15 2.92
C TYR A 245 27.22 11.75 1.62
N GLN A 246 26.63 12.86 1.14
CA GLN A 246 27.14 13.56 -0.04
C GLN A 246 28.56 14.14 0.15
N GLN A 247 28.89 14.53 1.38
CA GLN A 247 30.24 15.02 1.72
C GLN A 247 31.25 13.87 1.77
N ILE A 248 30.85 12.70 2.29
CA ILE A 248 31.69 11.50 2.34
C ILE A 248 32.00 11.01 0.92
N ASP A 249 31.00 10.94 0.04
CA ASP A 249 31.17 10.54 -1.37
C ASP A 249 32.11 11.47 -2.15
N LYS A 250 32.08 12.78 -1.86
CA LYS A 250 32.99 13.75 -2.46
C LYS A 250 34.41 13.72 -1.88
N ALA A 251 34.54 13.24 -0.64
CA ALA A 251 35.83 13.12 0.05
C ALA A 251 36.55 11.79 -0.23
N ALA A 252 35.85 10.79 -0.81
CA ALA A 252 36.47 9.53 -1.19
C ALA A 252 37.45 9.77 -2.36
N PRO A 253 38.74 9.46 -2.21
CA PRO A 253 39.68 9.59 -3.33
C PRO A 253 39.22 8.68 -4.46
N GLY A 254 39.12 9.25 -5.65
CA GLY A 254 38.62 8.58 -6.85
C GLY A 254 39.25 7.19 -7.04
N LYS A 255 38.36 6.20 -7.17
CA LYS A 255 38.73 4.88 -7.67
C LYS A 255 38.74 4.88 -9.18
#